data_9b2912da75d4a0617c1b7763035d9b77
#
_entry.id   9b2912da75d4a0617c1b7763035d9b77
#
_cell.length_a   1.000
_cell.length_b   1.000
_cell.length_c   1.000
_cell.angle_alpha   90.00
_cell.angle_beta   90.00
_cell.angle_gamma   90.00
#
_symmetry.space_group_name_H-M   'P 1'
#
loop_
_entity.id
_entity.type
_entity.pdbx_description
1 polymer ?
#
loop_
_entity_poly.entity_id
_entity_poly.type
_entity_poly.pdbx_seq_one_letter_code
_entity_poly.pdbx_strand_id
1 'polypeptide(L)'
;MDAVDRKILAVVQEDASLSVAEIGQRVGLSSTPCWKRLQKLEAEGVITRRVAIIDPDKVGLGITVFVSIETGDHSQDWLKKFADVVGAMPEVMEFYRMAGDVDYMLRVVVTDIAGYDAFYKKLIATVPLKNVTSRFAMERIKSTTALPIR
;
A
#
# COMPACT_ATOMS: atom_id res chain seq x y z
N MET A 1 3.73 -3.79 23.27
CA MET A 1 4.39 -2.63 22.65
C MET A 1 4.39 -1.45 23.62
N ASP A 2 5.54 -1.00 24.02
CA ASP A 2 5.72 0.11 24.98
C ASP A 2 6.14 1.43 24.28
N ALA A 3 6.40 2.49 25.07
CA ALA A 3 6.80 3.79 24.50
C ALA A 3 8.15 3.74 23.76
N VAL A 4 9.05 2.86 24.16
CA VAL A 4 10.36 2.71 23.51
C VAL A 4 10.19 2.00 22.18
N ASP A 5 9.34 0.97 22.11
CA ASP A 5 9.00 0.30 20.85
C ASP A 5 8.40 1.27 19.84
N ARG A 6 7.51 2.18 20.30
CA ARG A 6 6.94 3.24 19.44
C ARG A 6 8.01 4.18 18.89
N LYS A 7 9.00 4.56 19.70
CA LYS A 7 10.14 5.37 19.24
C LYS A 7 10.98 4.64 18.19
N ILE A 8 11.24 3.34 18.40
CA ILE A 8 11.95 2.52 17.42
C ILE A 8 11.17 2.47 16.10
N LEU A 9 9.86 2.20 16.15
CA LEU A 9 9.01 2.18 14.97
C LEU A 9 8.97 3.53 14.25
N ALA A 10 8.90 4.63 14.97
CA ALA A 10 8.96 5.98 14.39
C ALA A 10 10.25 6.22 13.60
N VAL A 11 11.38 5.74 14.10
CA VAL A 11 12.67 5.84 13.41
C VAL A 11 12.73 4.95 12.18
N VAL A 12 12.41 3.65 12.32
CA VAL A 12 12.60 2.69 11.23
C VAL A 12 11.61 2.83 10.10
N GLN A 13 10.42 3.40 10.33
CA GLN A 13 9.48 3.68 9.26
C GLN A 13 9.87 4.88 8.39
N GLU A 14 10.72 5.77 8.90
CA GLU A 14 11.29 6.89 8.14
C GLU A 14 12.57 6.46 7.40
N ASP A 15 13.44 5.68 8.06
CA ASP A 15 14.68 5.19 7.48
C ASP A 15 15.04 3.80 8.02
N ALA A 16 14.74 2.77 7.23
CA ALA A 16 15.05 1.37 7.56
C ALA A 16 16.50 0.97 7.20
N SER A 17 17.30 1.86 6.59
CA SER A 17 18.70 1.61 6.23
C SER A 17 19.66 1.78 7.41
N LEU A 18 19.20 2.40 8.51
CA LEU A 18 19.99 2.63 9.70
C LEU A 18 20.42 1.32 10.36
N SER A 19 21.66 1.30 10.86
CA SER A 19 22.15 0.20 11.70
C SER A 19 21.42 0.16 13.04
N VAL A 20 21.46 -0.98 13.71
CA VAL A 20 20.88 -1.15 15.06
C VAL A 20 21.52 -0.17 16.06
N ALA A 21 22.82 0.11 15.93
CA ALA A 21 23.51 1.07 16.76
C ALA A 21 22.98 2.51 16.55
N GLU A 22 22.77 2.92 15.31
CA GLU A 22 22.19 4.22 14.96
C GLU A 22 20.74 4.38 15.43
N ILE A 23 19.94 3.34 15.27
CA ILE A 23 18.56 3.31 15.80
C ILE A 23 18.60 3.43 17.32
N GLY A 24 19.44 2.62 17.99
CA GLY A 24 19.61 2.64 19.44
C GLY A 24 19.98 4.04 19.95
N GLN A 25 20.94 4.69 19.32
CA GLN A 25 21.35 6.05 19.66
C GLN A 25 20.18 7.05 19.58
N ARG A 26 19.34 6.96 18.55
CA ARG A 26 18.19 7.87 18.37
C ARG A 26 17.09 7.66 19.42
N VAL A 27 16.97 6.45 19.95
CA VAL A 27 15.92 6.12 20.95
C VAL A 27 16.43 5.99 22.37
N GLY A 28 17.74 6.23 22.59
CA GLY A 28 18.38 6.17 23.92
C GLY A 28 18.63 4.75 24.42
N LEU A 29 18.94 3.81 23.53
CA LEU A 29 19.29 2.42 23.83
C LEU A 29 20.68 2.07 23.32
N SER A 30 21.35 1.13 24.02
CA SER A 30 22.49 0.41 23.45
C SER A 30 22.03 -0.60 22.39
N SER A 31 22.98 -1.11 21.58
CA SER A 31 22.67 -1.96 20.43
C SER A 31 21.94 -3.25 20.79
N THR A 32 22.35 -3.93 21.85
CA THR A 32 21.75 -5.24 22.21
C THR A 32 20.27 -5.15 22.60
N PRO A 33 19.82 -4.28 23.52
CA PRO A 33 18.41 -4.15 23.82
C PRO A 33 17.62 -3.58 22.62
N CYS A 34 18.19 -2.71 21.81
CA CYS A 34 17.57 -2.23 20.59
C CYS A 34 17.32 -3.38 19.61
N TRP A 35 18.32 -4.19 19.35
CA TRP A 35 18.22 -5.38 18.51
C TRP A 35 17.13 -6.35 18.98
N LYS A 36 17.10 -6.67 20.28
CA LYS A 36 16.08 -7.56 20.86
C LYS A 36 14.66 -7.04 20.63
N ARG A 37 14.45 -5.72 20.77
CA ARG A 37 13.15 -5.10 20.52
C ARG A 37 12.77 -5.16 19.03
N LEU A 38 13.70 -4.88 18.13
CA LEU A 38 13.47 -4.99 16.69
C LEU A 38 13.08 -6.42 16.31
N GLN A 39 13.81 -7.42 16.79
CA GLN A 39 13.49 -8.84 16.55
C GLN A 39 12.09 -9.21 17.06
N LYS A 40 11.72 -8.72 18.23
CA LYS A 40 10.37 -8.94 18.78
C LYS A 40 9.30 -8.31 17.91
N LEU A 41 9.48 -7.05 17.47
CA LEU A 41 8.53 -6.33 16.61
C LEU A 41 8.37 -7.00 15.24
N GLU A 42 9.43 -7.57 14.70
CA GLU A 42 9.40 -8.38 13.48
C GLU A 42 8.70 -9.73 13.71
N ALA A 43 9.02 -10.44 14.78
CA ALA A 43 8.40 -11.73 15.12
C ALA A 43 6.90 -11.62 15.42
N GLU A 44 6.47 -10.52 16.03
CA GLU A 44 5.06 -10.21 16.30
C GLU A 44 4.31 -9.67 15.05
N GLY A 45 5.01 -9.48 13.94
CA GLY A 45 4.42 -8.96 12.70
C GLY A 45 4.07 -7.46 12.74
N VAL A 46 4.53 -6.72 13.74
CA VAL A 46 4.38 -5.25 13.81
C VAL A 46 5.19 -4.60 12.69
N ILE A 47 6.42 -5.06 12.49
CA ILE A 47 7.22 -4.77 11.30
C ILE A 47 7.01 -5.96 10.35
N THR A 48 6.23 -5.74 9.31
CA THR A 48 5.88 -6.81 8.36
C THR A 48 7.01 -7.12 7.38
N ARG A 49 7.72 -6.08 6.93
CA ARG A 49 8.84 -6.17 5.99
C ARG A 49 9.57 -4.83 5.88
N ARG A 50 10.76 -4.87 5.32
CA ARG A 50 11.54 -3.70 4.92
C ARG A 50 11.68 -3.68 3.41
N VAL A 51 11.40 -2.54 2.79
CA VAL A 51 11.42 -2.37 1.33
C VAL A 51 12.08 -1.06 0.95
N ALA A 52 12.65 -1.00 -0.25
CA ALA A 52 13.02 0.26 -0.87
C ALA A 52 11.78 0.94 -1.45
N ILE A 53 11.65 2.24 -1.27
CA ILE A 53 10.61 3.03 -1.90
C ILE A 53 11.16 3.57 -3.23
N ILE A 54 10.48 3.23 -4.30
CA ILE A 54 10.88 3.60 -5.66
C ILE A 54 10.06 4.82 -6.11
N ASP A 55 10.73 5.78 -6.73
CA ASP A 55 10.08 6.92 -7.37
C ASP A 55 9.39 6.45 -8.67
N PRO A 56 8.06 6.44 -8.74
CA PRO A 56 7.34 5.92 -9.89
C PRO A 56 7.60 6.73 -11.16
N ASP A 57 7.83 8.04 -11.07
CA ASP A 57 8.12 8.88 -12.25
C ASP A 57 9.44 8.49 -12.89
N LYS A 58 10.43 8.13 -12.08
CA LYS A 58 11.77 7.73 -12.57
C LYS A 58 11.80 6.35 -13.21
N VAL A 59 10.80 5.53 -12.97
CA VAL A 59 10.66 4.21 -13.62
C VAL A 59 9.52 4.18 -14.65
N GLY A 60 9.04 5.36 -15.06
CA GLY A 60 8.03 5.50 -16.11
C GLY A 60 6.61 5.14 -15.70
N LEU A 61 6.30 5.15 -14.41
CA LEU A 61 4.98 4.81 -13.85
C LEU A 61 4.33 6.05 -13.19
N GLY A 62 4.39 7.18 -13.86
CA GLY A 62 3.98 8.48 -13.31
C GLY A 62 2.48 8.73 -13.26
N ILE A 63 1.64 7.88 -13.86
CA ILE A 63 0.19 8.07 -13.85
C ILE A 63 -0.46 7.25 -12.75
N THR A 64 -1.08 7.93 -11.80
CA THR A 64 -1.89 7.31 -10.75
C THR A 64 -3.38 7.53 -11.03
N VAL A 65 -4.15 6.45 -10.95
CA VAL A 65 -5.60 6.46 -11.18
C VAL A 65 -6.30 5.85 -9.98
N PHE A 66 -7.31 6.56 -9.47
CA PHE A 66 -8.23 6.05 -8.45
C PHE A 66 -9.48 5.53 -9.12
N VAL A 67 -9.76 4.25 -8.95
CA VAL A 67 -10.86 3.55 -9.63
C VAL A 67 -11.91 3.16 -8.61
N SER A 68 -13.09 3.76 -8.70
CA SER A 68 -14.26 3.39 -7.89
C SER A 68 -15.09 2.36 -8.62
N ILE A 69 -15.50 1.30 -7.93
CA ILE A 69 -16.23 0.18 -8.52
C ILE A 69 -17.52 -0.05 -7.74
N GLU A 70 -18.63 -0.16 -8.48
CA GLU A 70 -19.91 -0.64 -7.98
C GLU A 70 -20.22 -1.99 -8.59
N THR A 71 -20.74 -2.91 -7.79
CA THR A 71 -21.22 -4.21 -8.23
C THR A 71 -22.70 -4.39 -7.91
N GLY A 72 -23.40 -5.14 -8.75
CA GLY A 72 -24.76 -5.61 -8.44
C GLY A 72 -24.77 -6.95 -7.69
N ASP A 73 -23.63 -7.63 -7.62
CA ASP A 73 -23.49 -8.94 -6.97
C ASP A 73 -22.61 -8.78 -5.71
N HIS A 74 -23.18 -9.11 -4.55
CA HIS A 74 -22.51 -9.06 -3.24
C HIS A 74 -22.24 -10.45 -2.68
N SER A 75 -22.30 -11.52 -3.51
CA SER A 75 -22.00 -12.88 -3.10
C SER A 75 -20.51 -13.06 -2.74
N GLN A 76 -20.24 -14.00 -1.85
CA GLN A 76 -18.87 -14.35 -1.47
C GLN A 76 -18.06 -14.91 -2.65
N ASP A 77 -18.70 -15.66 -3.52
CA ASP A 77 -18.07 -16.24 -4.72
C ASP A 77 -17.64 -15.15 -5.71
N TRP A 78 -18.48 -14.15 -5.93
CA TRP A 78 -18.16 -13.00 -6.76
C TRP A 78 -16.97 -12.21 -6.17
N LEU A 79 -17.04 -11.90 -4.87
CA LEU A 79 -15.98 -11.15 -4.16
C LEU A 79 -14.65 -11.88 -4.24
N LYS A 80 -14.65 -13.20 -3.97
CA LYS A 80 -13.42 -13.99 -4.02
C LYS A 80 -12.79 -13.97 -5.41
N LYS A 81 -13.58 -14.20 -6.45
CA LYS A 81 -13.11 -14.17 -7.84
C LYS A 81 -12.57 -12.79 -8.20
N PHE A 82 -13.29 -11.73 -7.84
CA PHE A 82 -12.88 -10.35 -8.07
C PHE A 82 -11.58 -10.02 -7.34
N ALA A 83 -11.48 -10.35 -6.06
CA ALA A 83 -10.28 -10.12 -5.25
C ALA A 83 -9.06 -10.87 -5.77
N ASP A 84 -9.23 -12.15 -6.16
CA ASP A 84 -8.14 -12.98 -6.68
C ASP A 84 -7.61 -12.44 -8.01
N VAL A 85 -8.50 -12.06 -8.93
CA VAL A 85 -8.09 -11.57 -10.26
C VAL A 85 -7.52 -10.15 -10.18
N VAL A 86 -8.22 -9.23 -9.54
CA VAL A 86 -7.80 -7.82 -9.45
C VAL A 86 -6.56 -7.67 -8.57
N GLY A 87 -6.49 -8.42 -7.46
CA GLY A 87 -5.33 -8.43 -6.57
C GLY A 87 -4.06 -8.99 -7.21
N ALA A 88 -4.18 -9.79 -8.28
CA ALA A 88 -3.04 -10.30 -9.05
C ALA A 88 -2.56 -9.35 -10.16
N MET A 89 -3.31 -8.28 -10.46
CA MET A 89 -2.91 -7.31 -11.49
C MET A 89 -1.76 -6.43 -10.98
N PRO A 90 -0.59 -6.40 -11.65
CA PRO A 90 0.59 -5.68 -11.16
C PRO A 90 0.40 -4.16 -11.11
N GLU A 91 -0.53 -3.62 -11.88
CA GLU A 91 -0.86 -2.19 -11.88
C GLU A 91 -1.63 -1.76 -10.63
N VAL A 92 -2.27 -2.71 -9.92
CA VAL A 92 -3.06 -2.44 -8.71
C VAL A 92 -2.13 -2.37 -7.50
N MET A 93 -1.95 -1.16 -6.99
CA MET A 93 -1.11 -0.89 -5.82
C MET A 93 -1.86 -1.05 -4.50
N GLU A 94 -3.14 -0.72 -4.50
CA GLU A 94 -4.03 -0.82 -3.33
C GLU A 94 -5.42 -1.21 -3.79
N PHE A 95 -6.08 -2.02 -2.98
CA PHE A 95 -7.42 -2.51 -3.25
C PHE A 95 -8.20 -2.56 -1.93
N TYR A 96 -9.26 -1.77 -1.84
CA TYR A 96 -10.09 -1.64 -0.64
C TYR A 96 -11.54 -2.00 -0.94
N ARG A 97 -12.17 -2.72 0.01
CA ARG A 97 -13.62 -2.76 0.12
C ARG A 97 -14.08 -1.54 0.89
N MET A 98 -15.09 -0.85 0.36
CA MET A 98 -15.56 0.41 0.90
C MET A 98 -16.93 0.26 1.58
N ALA A 99 -17.20 1.10 2.54
CA ALA A 99 -18.54 1.40 3.02
C ALA A 99 -18.98 2.74 2.43
N GLY A 100 -20.21 2.83 1.95
CA GLY A 100 -20.74 4.06 1.35
C GLY A 100 -21.34 3.82 -0.05
N ASP A 101 -21.20 4.80 -0.91
CA ASP A 101 -21.80 4.85 -2.25
C ASP A 101 -21.08 3.99 -3.30
N VAL A 102 -19.84 3.57 -3.04
CA VAL A 102 -19.07 2.65 -3.88
C VAL A 102 -18.68 1.41 -3.09
N ASP A 103 -18.54 0.27 -3.78
CA ASP A 103 -18.25 -1.00 -3.14
C ASP A 103 -16.75 -1.26 -2.99
N TYR A 104 -15.95 -0.84 -3.97
CA TYR A 104 -14.49 -1.02 -3.99
C TYR A 104 -13.77 0.20 -4.52
N MET A 105 -12.56 0.39 -4.04
CA MET A 105 -11.64 1.44 -4.49
C MET A 105 -10.29 0.81 -4.80
N LEU A 106 -9.73 1.14 -5.96
CA LEU A 106 -8.38 0.77 -6.37
C LEU A 106 -7.51 2.01 -6.50
N ARG A 107 -6.24 1.89 -6.15
CA ARG A 107 -5.19 2.79 -6.61
C ARG A 107 -4.35 2.04 -7.64
N VAL A 108 -4.32 2.55 -8.85
CA VAL A 108 -3.67 1.94 -10.01
C VAL A 108 -2.56 2.84 -10.49
N VAL A 109 -1.43 2.25 -10.91
CA VAL A 109 -0.28 2.97 -11.45
C VAL A 109 0.01 2.43 -12.85
N VAL A 110 0.11 3.33 -13.81
CA VAL A 110 0.34 2.98 -15.24
C VAL A 110 1.34 3.94 -15.88
N THR A 111 1.83 3.56 -17.04
CA THR A 111 2.83 4.33 -17.81
C THR A 111 2.21 5.53 -18.53
N ASP A 112 1.01 5.34 -19.11
CA ASP A 112 0.32 6.31 -19.96
C ASP A 112 -1.18 6.00 -20.05
N ILE A 113 -1.91 6.78 -20.83
CA ILE A 113 -3.35 6.58 -21.04
C ILE A 113 -3.63 5.24 -21.73
N ALA A 114 -2.80 4.82 -22.69
CA ALA A 114 -2.95 3.53 -23.35
C ALA A 114 -2.75 2.36 -22.37
N GLY A 115 -1.80 2.49 -21.43
CA GLY A 115 -1.60 1.53 -20.36
C GLY A 115 -2.81 1.43 -19.42
N TYR A 116 -3.45 2.56 -19.12
CA TYR A 116 -4.69 2.56 -18.36
C TYR A 116 -5.84 1.89 -19.13
N ASP A 117 -6.00 2.19 -20.41
CA ASP A 117 -7.05 1.55 -21.24
C ASP A 117 -6.88 0.02 -21.28
N ALA A 118 -5.64 -0.45 -21.41
CA ALA A 118 -5.34 -1.88 -21.35
C ALA A 118 -5.72 -2.50 -20.01
N PHE A 119 -5.41 -1.83 -18.89
CA PHE A 119 -5.82 -2.24 -17.55
C PHE A 119 -7.35 -2.26 -17.41
N TYR A 120 -8.03 -1.21 -17.85
CA TYR A 120 -9.49 -1.08 -17.79
C TYR A 120 -10.19 -2.23 -18.54
N LYS A 121 -9.73 -2.56 -19.74
CA LYS A 121 -10.26 -3.68 -20.52
C LYS A 121 -10.10 -5.02 -19.80
N LYS A 122 -8.97 -5.27 -19.16
CA LYS A 122 -8.77 -6.45 -18.32
C LYS A 122 -9.74 -6.47 -17.13
N LEU A 123 -9.89 -5.35 -16.45
CA LEU A 123 -10.76 -5.21 -15.29
C LEU A 123 -12.20 -5.56 -15.63
N ILE A 124 -12.78 -4.95 -16.66
CA ILE A 124 -14.18 -5.19 -17.05
C ILE A 124 -14.44 -6.57 -17.66
N ALA A 125 -13.39 -7.26 -18.15
CA ALA A 125 -13.49 -8.60 -18.71
C ALA A 125 -13.52 -9.70 -17.63
N THR A 126 -13.16 -9.39 -16.38
CA THR A 126 -12.99 -10.41 -15.33
C THR A 126 -14.29 -10.87 -14.71
N VAL A 127 -15.14 -9.93 -14.34
CA VAL A 127 -16.44 -10.16 -13.70
C VAL A 127 -17.41 -9.05 -14.09
N PRO A 128 -18.74 -9.32 -14.02
CA PRO A 128 -19.75 -8.28 -14.24
C PRO A 128 -19.63 -7.16 -13.20
N LEU A 129 -19.51 -5.92 -13.67
CA LEU A 129 -19.49 -4.71 -12.85
C LEU A 129 -20.67 -3.81 -13.22
N LYS A 130 -21.28 -3.17 -12.22
CA LYS A 130 -22.39 -2.24 -12.45
C LYS A 130 -21.88 -0.91 -12.97
N ASN A 131 -20.82 -0.37 -12.32
CA ASN A 131 -20.22 0.91 -12.69
C ASN A 131 -18.74 0.94 -12.33
N VAL A 132 -17.94 1.58 -13.18
CA VAL A 132 -16.52 1.83 -12.96
C VAL A 132 -16.24 3.29 -13.25
N THR A 133 -15.76 4.02 -12.26
CA THR A 133 -15.40 5.43 -12.39
C THR A 133 -13.91 5.61 -12.13
N SER A 134 -13.20 6.12 -13.12
CA SER A 134 -11.75 6.34 -13.05
C SER A 134 -11.46 7.83 -12.88
N ARG A 135 -10.61 8.15 -11.90
CA ARG A 135 -10.15 9.51 -11.61
C ARG A 135 -8.65 9.57 -11.67
N PHE A 136 -8.11 10.33 -12.61
CA PHE A 136 -6.68 10.53 -12.76
C PHE A 136 -6.19 11.56 -11.74
N ALA A 137 -5.17 11.21 -10.97
CA ALA A 137 -4.51 12.17 -10.10
C ALA A 137 -3.70 13.14 -10.96
N MET A 138 -3.98 14.44 -10.83
CA MET A 138 -3.26 15.49 -11.54
C MET A 138 -1.90 15.77 -10.90
N GLU A 139 -1.83 15.63 -9.58
CA GLU A 139 -0.62 15.89 -8.81
C GLU A 139 -0.64 15.07 -7.51
N ARG A 140 0.51 14.56 -7.12
CA ARG A 140 0.70 13.91 -5.82
C ARG A 140 1.31 14.92 -4.84
N ILE A 141 0.46 15.58 -4.07
CA ILE A 141 0.88 16.63 -3.12
C ILE A 141 1.63 16.02 -1.93
N LYS A 142 1.19 14.86 -1.43
CA LYS A 142 1.84 14.15 -0.34
C LYS A 142 1.73 12.64 -0.52
N SER A 143 2.83 11.96 -0.28
CA SER A 143 2.85 10.49 -0.17
C SER A 143 3.85 10.11 0.92
N THR A 144 3.42 9.31 1.88
CA THR A 144 4.27 8.79 2.95
C THR A 144 3.80 7.40 3.35
N THR A 145 4.74 6.55 3.74
CA THR A 145 4.46 5.25 4.35
C THR A 145 4.56 5.32 5.89
N ALA A 146 5.01 6.45 6.43
CA ALA A 146 5.15 6.65 7.87
C ALA A 146 3.79 6.86 8.54
N LEU A 147 3.40 5.93 9.39
CA LEU A 147 2.18 6.01 10.19
C LEU A 147 2.36 7.02 11.34
N PRO A 148 1.32 7.76 11.75
CA PRO A 148 1.39 8.73 12.85
C PRO A 148 1.39 8.02 14.21
N ILE A 149 2.43 7.28 14.49
CA ILE A 149 2.61 6.52 15.75
C ILE A 149 2.87 7.50 16.90
N ARG A 150 2.05 7.43 17.96
CA ARG A 150 2.19 8.23 19.19
C ARG A 150 2.45 7.33 20.39
#